data_9c6e6e0feeabc2f797c2671e277e6fca
#
_entry.id   9c6e6e0feeabc2f797c2671e277e6fca
#
_cell.length_a   1.000
_cell.length_b   1.000
_cell.length_c   1.000
_cell.angle_alpha   90.00
_cell.angle_beta   90.00
_cell.angle_gamma   90.00
#
_symmetry.space_group_name_H-M   'P 1'
#
loop_
_entity.id
_entity.type
_entity.pdbx_description
1 polymer ?
#
loop_
_entity_poly.entity_id
_entity_poly.type
_entity_poly.pdbx_seq_one_letter_code
_entity_poly.pdbx_strand_id
1 'polypeptide(L)'
;MIRNFADKETERLFATEQSRRLPLDIQFRALAQINRLHAVTSIEDLRSPPSNRLESLKGGRMGQWSIRINQQWRLCFRFVEGDAFDVEIVDYHRGAALMSIPATRNGLPPIHPGYYLREILEETAMSQAAFADAVGVSPMRISHIVREQRPVTAELALRFGRAFGQSPQFWINLQTSYDLKIAERELGSSLKKVRRLAA
;
A
#
# COMPACT_ATOMS: atom_id res chain seq x y z
N MET A 1 -6.95 -4.70 8.30
CA MET A 1 -5.84 -3.74 8.59
C MET A 1 -4.65 -4.47 9.20
N ILE A 2 -3.41 -3.91 9.15
CA ILE A 2 -2.25 -4.48 9.85
C ILE A 2 -2.41 -4.29 11.35
N ARG A 3 -2.23 -5.38 12.12
CA ARG A 3 -2.35 -5.42 13.58
C ARG A 3 -0.98 -5.45 14.27
N ASN A 4 -0.01 -6.16 13.71
CA ASN A 4 1.35 -6.21 14.23
C ASN A 4 2.38 -6.53 13.15
N PHE A 5 3.65 -6.37 13.48
CA PHE A 5 4.80 -6.66 12.62
C PHE A 5 5.67 -7.72 13.29
N ALA A 6 6.27 -8.60 12.48
CA ALA A 6 7.23 -9.60 12.95
C ALA A 6 8.64 -9.00 13.13
N ASP A 7 8.96 -7.89 12.47
CA ASP A 7 10.24 -7.21 12.60
C ASP A 7 10.11 -5.68 12.74
N LYS A 8 11.01 -5.11 13.55
CA LYS A 8 11.02 -3.67 13.86
C LYS A 8 11.35 -2.77 12.67
N GLU A 9 12.02 -3.28 11.65
CA GLU A 9 12.40 -2.46 10.49
C GLU A 9 11.22 -2.27 9.53
N THR A 10 10.41 -3.32 9.33
CA THR A 10 9.15 -3.22 8.59
C THR A 10 8.16 -2.30 9.32
N GLU A 11 8.02 -2.47 10.64
CA GLU A 11 7.22 -1.56 11.48
C GLU A 11 7.67 -0.12 11.35
N ARG A 12 8.98 0.12 11.43
CA ARG A 12 9.57 1.44 11.29
C ARG A 12 9.28 2.06 9.93
N LEU A 13 9.47 1.31 8.84
CA LEU A 13 9.16 1.80 7.49
C LEU A 13 7.70 2.24 7.39
N PHE A 14 6.78 1.47 7.96
CA PHE A 14 5.36 1.83 7.97
C PHE A 14 5.05 3.07 8.80
N ALA A 15 5.63 3.16 10.02
CA ALA A 15 5.33 4.24 10.97
C ALA A 15 6.02 5.56 10.64
N THR A 16 7.25 5.50 10.11
CA THR A 16 8.09 6.69 9.90
C THR A 16 8.41 6.96 8.43
N GLU A 17 7.97 6.07 7.52
CA GLU A 17 8.28 6.13 6.09
C GLU A 17 9.79 6.14 5.80
N GLN A 18 10.57 5.59 6.73
CA GLN A 18 12.04 5.50 6.65
C GLN A 18 12.52 4.12 7.05
N SER A 19 13.52 3.62 6.36
CA SER A 19 14.26 2.42 6.75
C SER A 19 15.76 2.69 6.76
N ARG A 20 16.45 2.05 7.70
CA ARG A 20 17.93 2.11 7.80
C ARG A 20 18.59 0.87 7.21
N ARG A 21 17.84 -0.21 7.01
CA ARG A 21 18.37 -1.52 6.61
C ARG A 21 17.90 -1.96 5.23
N LEU A 22 16.75 -1.46 4.77
CA LEU A 22 16.25 -1.80 3.44
C LEU A 22 16.95 -0.95 2.37
N PRO A 23 17.33 -1.53 1.24
CA PRO A 23 17.87 -0.79 0.09
C PRO A 23 16.93 0.35 -0.33
N LEU A 24 17.51 1.50 -0.71
CA LEU A 24 16.71 2.70 -1.04
C LEU A 24 15.77 2.47 -2.23
N ASP A 25 16.21 1.71 -3.21
CA ASP A 25 15.47 1.41 -4.44
C ASP A 25 14.18 0.61 -4.19
N ILE A 26 14.10 -0.14 -3.08
CA ILE A 26 12.90 -0.90 -2.75
C ILE A 26 11.98 -0.21 -1.74
N GLN A 27 12.46 0.80 -0.99
CA GLN A 27 11.71 1.37 0.15
C GLN A 27 10.34 1.91 -0.26
N PHE A 28 10.27 2.66 -1.37
CA PHE A 28 9.01 3.20 -1.85
C PHE A 28 8.02 2.10 -2.23
N ARG A 29 8.48 1.09 -2.98
CA ARG A 29 7.62 -0.04 -3.39
C ARG A 29 7.24 -0.93 -2.19
N ALA A 30 8.14 -1.11 -1.23
CA ALA A 30 7.86 -1.81 0.02
C ALA A 30 6.78 -1.09 0.82
N LEU A 31 6.90 0.24 0.98
CA LEU A 31 5.87 1.06 1.65
C LEU A 31 4.53 1.00 0.91
N ALA A 32 4.55 1.04 -0.43
CA ALA A 32 3.33 0.89 -1.23
C ALA A 32 2.64 -0.45 -0.98
N GLN A 33 3.40 -1.54 -0.90
CA GLN A 33 2.85 -2.87 -0.59
C GLN A 33 2.33 -2.98 0.85
N ILE A 34 3.01 -2.36 1.82
CA ILE A 34 2.54 -2.31 3.21
C ILE A 34 1.22 -1.51 3.30
N ASN A 35 1.14 -0.35 2.65
CA ASN A 35 -0.09 0.47 2.63
C ASN A 35 -1.23 -0.28 1.94
N ARG A 36 -0.95 -0.99 0.84
CA ARG A 36 -1.93 -1.87 0.16
C ARG A 36 -2.46 -2.93 1.12
N LEU A 37 -1.57 -3.66 1.81
CA LEU A 37 -1.96 -4.66 2.80
C LEU A 37 -2.76 -4.05 3.97
N HIS A 38 -2.40 -2.85 4.40
CA HIS A 38 -3.14 -2.15 5.47
C HIS A 38 -4.57 -1.75 5.06
N ALA A 39 -4.77 -1.50 3.76
CA ALA A 39 -6.05 -1.03 3.21
C ALA A 39 -7.04 -2.17 2.90
N VAL A 40 -6.57 -3.40 2.63
CA VAL A 40 -7.45 -4.52 2.24
C VAL A 40 -8.33 -4.99 3.39
N THR A 41 -9.48 -5.51 3.02
CA THR A 41 -10.42 -6.16 3.94
C THR A 41 -10.64 -7.64 3.59
N SER A 42 -10.21 -8.04 2.39
CA SER A 42 -10.21 -9.42 1.92
C SER A 42 -8.86 -9.77 1.31
N ILE A 43 -8.41 -11.00 1.47
CA ILE A 43 -7.18 -11.49 0.84
C ILE A 43 -7.27 -11.40 -0.70
N GLU A 44 -8.46 -11.52 -1.26
CA GLU A 44 -8.70 -11.45 -2.70
C GLU A 44 -8.39 -10.06 -3.28
N ASP A 45 -8.51 -8.99 -2.48
CA ASP A 45 -8.14 -7.63 -2.90
C ASP A 45 -6.66 -7.54 -3.35
N LEU A 46 -5.80 -8.41 -2.79
CA LEU A 46 -4.37 -8.46 -3.11
C LEU A 46 -4.04 -9.21 -4.41
N ARG A 47 -5.01 -9.84 -5.07
CA ARG A 47 -4.80 -10.46 -6.39
C ARG A 47 -4.65 -9.44 -7.51
N SER A 48 -5.15 -8.23 -7.31
CA SER A 48 -4.98 -7.12 -8.24
C SER A 48 -3.98 -6.09 -7.69
N PRO A 49 -2.97 -5.68 -8.45
CA PRO A 49 -2.59 -6.17 -9.79
C PRO A 49 -1.95 -7.58 -9.75
N PRO A 50 -1.92 -8.30 -10.89
CA PRO A 50 -1.31 -9.64 -10.97
C PRO A 50 0.16 -9.68 -10.55
N SER A 51 0.91 -8.58 -10.70
CA SER A 51 2.31 -8.45 -10.28
C SER A 51 2.52 -8.58 -8.77
N ASN A 52 1.48 -8.42 -7.98
CA ASN A 52 1.53 -8.72 -6.55
C ASN A 52 1.96 -10.17 -6.29
N ARG A 53 1.68 -11.06 -7.23
CA ARG A 53 1.97 -12.50 -7.09
C ARG A 53 1.62 -12.99 -5.69
N LEU A 54 0.34 -12.82 -5.32
CA LEU A 54 -0.18 -13.32 -4.04
C LEU A 54 -0.01 -14.85 -3.99
N GLU A 55 0.68 -15.33 -2.99
CA GLU A 55 0.97 -16.76 -2.80
C GLU A 55 0.75 -17.16 -1.34
N SER A 56 0.11 -18.32 -1.14
CA SER A 56 0.09 -19.00 0.16
C SER A 56 1.41 -19.74 0.35
N LEU A 57 2.07 -19.54 1.48
CA LEU A 57 3.37 -20.15 1.78
C LEU A 57 3.23 -21.56 2.33
N LYS A 58 4.24 -22.40 2.07
CA LYS A 58 4.28 -23.83 2.45
C LYS A 58 5.42 -24.10 3.44
N GLY A 59 5.48 -25.31 3.96
CA GLY A 59 6.55 -25.77 4.86
C GLY A 59 6.55 -25.01 6.19
N GLY A 60 7.71 -24.53 6.62
CA GLY A 60 7.87 -23.80 7.89
C GLY A 60 7.13 -22.48 7.99
N ARG A 61 6.53 -22.02 6.89
CA ARG A 61 5.72 -20.78 6.81
C ARG A 61 4.25 -21.06 6.47
N MET A 62 3.77 -22.27 6.73
CA MET A 62 2.38 -22.65 6.49
C MET A 62 1.43 -21.70 7.25
N GLY A 63 0.35 -21.25 6.58
CA GLY A 63 -0.61 -20.27 7.13
C GLY A 63 -0.22 -18.82 6.89
N GLN A 64 0.95 -18.56 6.30
CA GLN A 64 1.34 -17.23 5.85
C GLN A 64 1.05 -17.04 4.36
N TRP A 65 0.90 -15.77 3.99
CA TRP A 65 0.79 -15.28 2.63
C TRP A 65 1.98 -14.41 2.30
N SER A 66 2.25 -14.25 1.02
CA SER A 66 3.24 -13.26 0.59
C SER A 66 2.79 -12.52 -0.66
N ILE A 67 3.16 -11.25 -0.75
CA ILE A 67 3.06 -10.44 -1.97
C ILE A 67 4.43 -9.92 -2.37
N ARG A 68 4.61 -9.75 -3.67
CA ARG A 68 5.89 -9.36 -4.27
C ARG A 68 6.16 -7.87 -4.12
N ILE A 69 7.35 -7.50 -3.64
CA ILE A 69 7.88 -6.14 -3.71
C ILE A 69 8.69 -6.00 -5.04
N ASN A 70 9.66 -6.88 -5.26
CA ASN A 70 10.40 -7.03 -6.51
C ASN A 70 10.81 -8.49 -6.74
N GLN A 71 11.82 -8.79 -7.57
CA GLN A 71 12.25 -10.18 -7.82
C GLN A 71 12.86 -10.83 -6.58
N GLN A 72 13.48 -10.05 -5.70
CA GLN A 72 14.22 -10.51 -4.53
C GLN A 72 13.41 -10.39 -3.23
N TRP A 73 12.61 -9.34 -3.08
CA TRP A 73 11.95 -8.99 -1.83
C TRP A 73 10.45 -9.24 -1.87
N ARG A 74 9.92 -9.79 -0.77
CA ARG A 74 8.49 -10.05 -0.59
C ARG A 74 8.02 -9.52 0.76
N LEU A 75 6.75 -9.12 0.83
CA LEU A 75 6.05 -8.83 2.07
C LEU A 75 5.30 -10.09 2.49
N CYS A 76 5.67 -10.66 3.65
CA CYS A 76 5.06 -11.86 4.22
C CYS A 76 4.17 -11.49 5.40
N PHE A 77 3.06 -12.22 5.59
CA PHE A 77 2.09 -11.92 6.65
C PHE A 77 1.13 -13.11 6.86
N ARG A 78 0.47 -13.17 8.02
CA ARG A 78 -0.74 -13.98 8.23
C ARG A 78 -1.97 -13.10 7.99
N PHE A 79 -3.03 -13.67 7.45
CA PHE A 79 -4.26 -12.93 7.19
C PHE A 79 -5.44 -13.70 7.81
N VAL A 80 -6.14 -13.06 8.76
CA VAL A 80 -7.22 -13.66 9.53
C VAL A 80 -8.33 -12.63 9.68
N GLU A 81 -9.55 -12.98 9.30
CA GLU A 81 -10.76 -12.16 9.48
C GLU A 81 -10.63 -10.70 9.00
N GLY A 82 -9.96 -10.50 7.86
CA GLY A 82 -9.77 -9.16 7.28
C GLY A 82 -8.57 -8.38 7.85
N ASP A 83 -7.80 -8.96 8.75
CA ASP A 83 -6.64 -8.36 9.40
C ASP A 83 -5.34 -9.09 9.05
N ALA A 84 -4.25 -8.31 8.95
CA ALA A 84 -2.90 -8.81 8.70
C ALA A 84 -2.08 -8.80 9.98
N PHE A 85 -1.39 -9.91 10.25
CA PHE A 85 -0.55 -10.14 11.42
C PHE A 85 0.85 -10.56 11.01
N ASP A 86 1.82 -10.32 11.88
CA ASP A 86 3.21 -10.74 11.74
C ASP A 86 3.82 -10.31 10.40
N VAL A 87 3.57 -9.04 10.04
CA VAL A 87 3.99 -8.47 8.76
C VAL A 87 5.50 -8.26 8.77
N GLU A 88 6.19 -8.78 7.75
CA GLU A 88 7.63 -8.64 7.58
C GLU A 88 8.05 -8.56 6.12
N ILE A 89 9.14 -7.83 5.85
CA ILE A 89 9.81 -7.79 4.54
C ILE A 89 10.93 -8.83 4.55
N VAL A 90 10.86 -9.78 3.61
CA VAL A 90 11.79 -10.92 3.52
C VAL A 90 12.58 -10.88 2.23
N ASP A 91 13.91 -11.09 2.36
CA ASP A 91 14.81 -11.33 1.22
C ASP A 91 14.76 -12.82 0.85
N TYR A 92 14.29 -13.13 -0.35
CA TYR A 92 14.21 -14.52 -0.87
C TYR A 92 15.51 -15.03 -1.48
N HIS A 93 16.51 -14.17 -1.65
CA HIS A 93 17.82 -14.52 -2.22
C HIS A 93 18.96 -14.46 -1.19
N ARG A 94 18.71 -14.76 0.07
CA ARG A 94 19.72 -14.65 1.14
C ARG A 94 21.02 -15.43 0.82
N GLY A 95 21.98 -14.71 0.27
CA GLY A 95 23.39 -15.06 0.10
C GLY A 95 24.32 -13.86 0.11
N ALA A 96 23.81 -12.63 0.09
CA ALA A 96 24.62 -11.40 0.07
C ALA A 96 24.37 -10.53 1.30
N ALA A 97 25.45 -10.13 1.96
CA ALA A 97 25.46 -9.24 3.11
C ALA A 97 24.73 -7.92 2.81
N LEU A 98 23.88 -7.50 3.74
CA LEU A 98 23.22 -6.19 3.73
C LEU A 98 24.30 -5.08 3.76
N MET A 99 24.52 -4.39 2.63
CA MET A 99 25.27 -3.15 2.63
C MET A 99 24.43 -2.05 3.28
N SER A 100 24.99 -1.41 4.31
CA SER A 100 24.40 -0.23 4.95
C SER A 100 24.34 0.93 3.95
N ILE A 101 23.13 1.30 3.54
CA ILE A 101 22.88 2.48 2.70
C ILE A 101 22.46 3.63 3.62
N PRO A 102 22.96 4.86 3.39
CA PRO A 102 22.62 6.01 4.24
C PRO A 102 21.12 6.30 4.19
N ALA A 103 20.54 6.51 5.38
CA ALA A 103 19.13 6.85 5.53
C ALA A 103 18.83 8.21 4.85
N THR A 104 17.77 8.27 4.05
CA THR A 104 17.24 9.56 3.60
C THR A 104 16.73 10.36 4.81
N ARG A 105 17.09 11.61 4.88
CA ARG A 105 16.78 12.51 6.01
C ARG A 105 15.29 12.88 6.10
N ASN A 106 14.58 12.81 4.97
CA ASN A 106 13.15 13.08 4.86
C ASN A 106 12.45 11.78 4.47
N GLY A 107 11.41 11.36 5.22
CA GLY A 107 10.63 10.15 4.93
C GLY A 107 10.09 10.12 3.49
N LEU A 108 9.68 8.95 3.04
CA LEU A 108 9.03 8.78 1.73
C LEU A 108 7.74 9.62 1.66
N PRO A 109 7.36 10.12 0.47
CA PRO A 109 6.11 10.85 0.34
C PRO A 109 4.90 9.94 0.61
N PRO A 110 3.78 10.47 1.15
CA PRO A 110 2.51 9.74 1.20
C PRO A 110 2.11 9.26 -0.19
N ILE A 111 1.59 8.05 -0.27
CA ILE A 111 1.25 7.42 -1.54
C ILE A 111 -0.23 7.61 -1.83
N HIS A 112 -0.54 8.39 -2.86
CA HIS A 112 -1.90 8.67 -3.29
C HIS A 112 -2.55 7.43 -3.94
N PRO A 113 -3.87 7.19 -3.80
CA PRO A 113 -4.58 6.10 -4.48
C PRO A 113 -4.38 6.05 -5.99
N GLY A 114 -4.14 7.19 -6.63
CA GLY A 114 -3.84 7.30 -8.05
C GLY A 114 -2.58 6.52 -8.48
N TYR A 115 -1.60 6.34 -7.59
CA TYR A 115 -0.44 5.49 -7.83
C TYR A 115 -0.87 4.03 -8.08
N TYR A 116 -1.75 3.50 -7.22
CA TYR A 116 -2.23 2.12 -7.34
C TYR A 116 -3.12 1.92 -8.56
N LEU A 117 -3.95 2.92 -8.91
CA LEU A 117 -4.74 2.88 -10.14
C LEU A 117 -3.84 2.85 -11.37
N ARG A 118 -2.81 3.71 -11.42
CA ARG A 118 -1.85 3.72 -12.52
C ARG A 118 -1.15 2.37 -12.67
N GLU A 119 -0.66 1.78 -11.58
CA GLU A 119 -0.01 0.48 -11.58
C GLU A 119 -0.91 -0.62 -12.16
N ILE A 120 -2.18 -0.66 -11.76
CA ILE A 120 -3.14 -1.64 -12.30
C ILE A 120 -3.38 -1.43 -13.79
N LEU A 121 -3.57 -0.17 -14.24
CA LEU A 121 -3.82 0.14 -15.65
C LEU A 121 -2.62 -0.21 -16.54
N GLU A 122 -1.41 0.11 -16.09
CA GLU A 122 -0.16 -0.24 -16.79
C GLU A 122 -0.01 -1.75 -16.94
N GLU A 123 -0.23 -2.52 -15.88
CA GLU A 123 -0.12 -3.98 -15.91
C GLU A 123 -1.17 -4.67 -16.76
N THR A 124 -2.38 -4.13 -16.78
CA THR A 124 -3.48 -4.67 -17.61
C THR A 124 -3.45 -4.14 -19.03
N ALA A 125 -2.45 -3.32 -19.38
CA ALA A 125 -2.37 -2.62 -20.66
C ALA A 125 -3.65 -1.85 -21.03
N MET A 126 -4.38 -1.38 -20.02
CA MET A 126 -5.63 -0.65 -20.17
C MET A 126 -5.36 0.85 -20.21
N SER A 127 -5.83 1.54 -21.25
CA SER A 127 -5.74 3.00 -21.30
C SER A 127 -6.70 3.66 -20.30
N GLN A 128 -6.33 4.86 -19.84
CA GLN A 128 -7.19 5.65 -18.94
C GLN A 128 -8.58 5.94 -19.56
N ALA A 129 -8.64 6.13 -20.88
CA ALA A 129 -9.90 6.35 -21.59
C ALA A 129 -10.78 5.09 -21.61
N ALA A 130 -10.19 3.92 -21.91
CA ALA A 130 -10.92 2.65 -21.89
C ALA A 130 -11.42 2.31 -20.47
N PHE A 131 -10.60 2.57 -19.45
CA PHE A 131 -11.03 2.38 -18.07
C PHE A 131 -12.14 3.34 -17.66
N ALA A 132 -12.05 4.62 -18.07
CA ALA A 132 -13.08 5.61 -17.80
C ALA A 132 -14.45 5.20 -18.39
N ASP A 133 -14.44 4.70 -19.63
CA ASP A 133 -15.62 4.16 -20.30
C ASP A 133 -16.18 2.95 -19.53
N ALA A 134 -15.34 1.98 -19.19
CA ALA A 134 -15.72 0.78 -18.46
C ALA A 134 -16.36 1.07 -17.09
N VAL A 135 -15.92 2.12 -16.39
CA VAL A 135 -16.49 2.52 -15.09
C VAL A 135 -17.55 3.64 -15.19
N GLY A 136 -17.85 4.10 -16.39
CA GLY A 136 -18.92 5.09 -16.65
C GLY A 136 -18.61 6.47 -16.08
N VAL A 137 -17.37 6.97 -16.25
CA VAL A 137 -16.96 8.32 -15.88
C VAL A 137 -16.17 9.00 -17.00
N SER A 138 -15.97 10.31 -16.92
CA SER A 138 -15.19 11.01 -17.95
C SER A 138 -13.69 10.61 -17.89
N PRO A 139 -12.99 10.52 -19.04
CA PRO A 139 -11.55 10.26 -19.08
C PRO A 139 -10.73 11.26 -18.28
N MET A 140 -11.17 12.53 -18.24
CA MET A 140 -10.52 13.58 -17.46
C MET A 140 -10.55 13.28 -15.95
N ARG A 141 -11.66 12.70 -15.43
CA ARG A 141 -11.78 12.34 -14.01
C ARG A 141 -10.76 11.27 -13.65
N ILE A 142 -10.59 10.26 -14.49
CA ILE A 142 -9.56 9.22 -14.30
C ILE A 142 -8.16 9.80 -14.38
N SER A 143 -7.90 10.66 -15.38
CA SER A 143 -6.61 11.31 -15.55
C SER A 143 -6.20 12.14 -14.33
N HIS A 144 -7.13 12.89 -13.73
CA HIS A 144 -6.85 13.66 -12.52
C HIS A 144 -6.51 12.77 -11.32
N ILE A 145 -7.13 11.60 -11.19
CA ILE A 145 -6.83 10.65 -10.12
C ILE A 145 -5.44 10.03 -10.34
N VAL A 146 -5.14 9.57 -11.55
CA VAL A 146 -3.83 8.99 -11.91
C VAL A 146 -2.69 10.00 -11.72
N ARG A 147 -2.97 11.29 -11.94
CA ARG A 147 -2.03 12.40 -11.67
C ARG A 147 -2.03 12.89 -10.22
N GLU A 148 -2.76 12.23 -9.33
CA GLU A 148 -2.80 12.55 -7.91
C GLU A 148 -3.41 13.93 -7.58
N GLN A 149 -4.22 14.48 -8.50
CA GLN A 149 -4.84 15.82 -8.39
C GLN A 149 -6.24 15.78 -7.78
N ARG A 150 -6.88 14.63 -7.74
CA ARG A 150 -8.24 14.45 -7.20
C ARG A 150 -8.34 13.17 -6.39
N PRO A 151 -9.11 13.20 -5.30
CA PRO A 151 -9.29 12.03 -4.45
C PRO A 151 -10.16 10.96 -5.10
N VAL A 152 -10.02 9.73 -4.63
CA VAL A 152 -10.96 8.64 -4.89
C VAL A 152 -12.15 8.80 -3.94
N THR A 153 -13.30 9.20 -4.48
CA THR A 153 -14.56 9.35 -3.72
C THR A 153 -15.23 7.99 -3.49
N ALA A 154 -16.22 7.92 -2.57
CA ALA A 154 -16.98 6.72 -2.33
C ALA A 154 -17.66 6.16 -3.60
N GLU A 155 -18.19 7.04 -4.47
CA GLU A 155 -18.74 6.65 -5.77
C GLU A 155 -17.69 5.96 -6.65
N LEU A 156 -16.49 6.54 -6.75
CA LEU A 156 -15.39 5.96 -7.53
C LEU A 156 -14.89 4.65 -6.92
N ALA A 157 -14.82 4.57 -5.60
CA ALA A 157 -14.44 3.34 -4.90
C ALA A 157 -15.38 2.18 -5.22
N LEU A 158 -16.70 2.42 -5.26
CA LEU A 158 -17.70 1.43 -5.69
C LEU A 158 -17.47 0.97 -7.13
N ARG A 159 -17.22 1.91 -8.05
CA ARG A 159 -16.98 1.64 -9.48
C ARG A 159 -15.68 0.87 -9.69
N PHE A 160 -14.59 1.28 -9.03
CA PHE A 160 -13.28 0.63 -9.12
C PHE A 160 -13.30 -0.77 -8.50
N GLY A 161 -13.94 -0.90 -7.34
CA GLY A 161 -14.14 -2.20 -6.70
C GLY A 161 -14.86 -3.17 -7.62
N ARG A 162 -15.94 -2.72 -8.27
CA ARG A 162 -16.67 -3.54 -9.24
C ARG A 162 -15.84 -3.90 -10.47
N ALA A 163 -15.08 -2.96 -11.01
CA ALA A 163 -14.28 -3.17 -12.23
C ALA A 163 -13.09 -4.13 -11.98
N PHE A 164 -12.44 -4.02 -10.83
CA PHE A 164 -11.25 -4.83 -10.49
C PHE A 164 -11.54 -6.06 -9.64
N GLY A 165 -12.80 -6.30 -9.27
CA GLY A 165 -13.15 -7.40 -8.35
C GLY A 165 -12.59 -7.19 -6.93
N GLN A 166 -12.40 -5.95 -6.52
CA GLN A 166 -11.87 -5.57 -5.20
C GLN A 166 -12.97 -5.00 -4.31
N SER A 167 -12.74 -5.02 -2.99
CA SER A 167 -13.59 -4.32 -2.05
C SER A 167 -13.57 -2.80 -2.30
N PRO A 168 -14.71 -2.10 -2.38
CA PRO A 168 -14.73 -0.64 -2.39
C PRO A 168 -14.00 -0.03 -1.20
N GLN A 169 -14.07 -0.68 -0.05
CA GLN A 169 -13.40 -0.25 1.18
C GLN A 169 -11.87 -0.17 1.01
N PHE A 170 -11.27 -1.03 0.19
CA PHE A 170 -9.85 -0.95 -0.15
C PHE A 170 -9.46 0.44 -0.67
N TRP A 171 -10.22 0.96 -1.64
CA TRP A 171 -9.95 2.27 -2.25
C TRP A 171 -10.17 3.44 -1.27
N ILE A 172 -11.21 3.34 -0.42
CA ILE A 172 -11.47 4.34 0.62
C ILE A 172 -10.38 4.31 1.70
N ASN A 173 -9.93 3.13 2.11
CA ASN A 173 -8.87 2.99 3.10
C ASN A 173 -7.55 3.59 2.59
N LEU A 174 -7.20 3.38 1.31
CA LEU A 174 -6.03 4.02 0.68
C LEU A 174 -6.15 5.55 0.70
N GLN A 175 -7.32 6.10 0.34
CA GLN A 175 -7.55 7.54 0.35
C GLN A 175 -7.46 8.10 1.76
N THR A 176 -8.15 7.49 2.71
CA THR A 176 -8.14 7.94 4.11
C THR A 176 -6.73 7.92 4.70
N SER A 177 -5.96 6.86 4.43
CA SER A 177 -4.56 6.76 4.88
C SER A 177 -3.68 7.87 4.29
N TYR A 178 -3.88 8.19 3.01
CA TYR A 178 -3.19 9.29 2.35
C TYR A 178 -3.55 10.64 2.96
N ASP A 179 -4.85 10.93 3.09
CA ASP A 179 -5.37 12.20 3.61
C ASP A 179 -4.90 12.46 5.04
N LEU A 180 -4.94 11.43 5.91
CA LEU A 180 -4.44 11.53 7.28
C LEU A 180 -2.95 11.87 7.33
N LYS A 181 -2.12 11.22 6.51
CA LYS A 181 -0.68 11.50 6.45
C LYS A 181 -0.38 12.92 5.94
N ILE A 182 -1.13 13.41 4.96
CA ILE A 182 -1.02 14.80 4.49
C ILE A 182 -1.38 15.76 5.62
N ALA A 183 -2.54 15.56 6.25
CA ALA A 183 -3.02 16.42 7.34
C ALA A 183 -2.05 16.41 8.54
N GLU A 184 -1.49 15.26 8.91
CA GLU A 184 -0.49 15.16 9.97
C GLU A 184 0.77 15.98 9.66
N ARG A 185 1.24 15.96 8.41
CA ARG A 185 2.40 16.75 7.96
C ARG A 185 2.11 18.25 7.96
N GLU A 186 0.94 18.65 7.48
CA GLU A 186 0.51 20.05 7.44
C GLU A 186 0.29 20.63 8.84
N LEU A 187 -0.40 19.90 9.72
CA LEU A 187 -0.64 20.32 11.10
C LEU A 187 0.64 20.33 11.93
N GLY A 188 1.54 19.36 11.71
CA GLY A 188 2.84 19.29 12.37
C GLY A 188 2.74 19.45 13.91
N SER A 189 3.45 20.46 14.43
CA SER A 189 3.46 20.74 15.88
C SER A 189 2.15 21.31 16.40
N SER A 190 1.28 21.86 15.53
CA SER A 190 0.00 22.42 15.96
C SER A 190 -0.95 21.36 16.50
N LEU A 191 -0.86 20.13 15.99
CA LEU A 191 -1.65 19.00 16.47
C LEU A 191 -1.36 18.67 17.95
N LYS A 192 -0.11 18.89 18.41
CA LYS A 192 0.28 18.69 19.82
C LYS A 192 -0.39 19.68 20.77
N LYS A 193 -0.89 20.82 20.27
CA LYS A 193 -1.59 21.83 21.06
C LYS A 193 -3.07 21.48 21.30
N VAL A 194 -3.60 20.51 20.56
CA VAL A 194 -4.98 20.04 20.75
C VAL A 194 -5.10 19.36 22.11
N ARG A 195 -5.95 19.91 22.97
CA ARG A 195 -6.19 19.38 24.31
C ARG A 195 -7.03 18.12 24.26
N ARG A 196 -6.55 17.05 24.89
CA ARG A 196 -7.38 15.86 25.11
C ARG A 196 -8.52 16.21 26.07
N LEU A 197 -9.74 15.90 25.69
CA LEU A 197 -10.89 15.94 26.60
C LEU A 197 -10.81 14.66 27.42
N ALA A 198 -10.82 14.80 28.75
CA ALA A 198 -10.94 13.65 29.63
C ALA A 198 -12.32 13.00 29.39
N ALA A 199 -12.33 11.65 29.19
CA ALA A 199 -13.55 10.85 29.20
C ALA A 199 -13.95 10.56 30.64
#